data_36057fc18efdaaadc3b00eb0eb7cc02e
#
_entry.id   36057fc18efdaaadc3b00eb0eb7cc02e
#
_cell.length_a   1.000
_cell.length_b   1.000
_cell.length_c   1.000
_cell.angle_alpha   90.00
_cell.angle_beta   90.00
_cell.angle_gamma   90.00
#
_symmetry.space_group_name_H-M   'P 1'
#
loop_
_entity.id
_entity.type
_entity.pdbx_description
1 polymer ?
#
loop_
_entity_poly.entity_id
_entity_poly.type
_entity_poly.pdbx_seq_one_letter_code
_entity_poly.pdbx_strand_id
1 'polypeptide(L)'
;GENIPPQSQPVMVELKGNLPGDGELLCIDLYDADRHTVTICFDSSNKEMTVNYNRADRASRYGIRTVPCEMMEKETDIDILIDGNTFTLLWEHGLYRYTGKLYPQGNIGVDIKYRTKRHYDITSLGEILIDFTGKKESERQTLSYTQNPGGAPANVVVAAQRLGAQTAFIGKIGEDFLGDFLKETLDKCGVSTEGLISD
;
A
#
# COMPACT_ATOMS: atom_id res chain seq x y z
N GLY A 1 -16.83 4.73 -9.14
CA GLY A 1 -17.13 3.66 -8.18
C GLY A 1 -18.64 3.52 -7.96
N GLU A 2 -19.13 2.31 -7.94
CA GLU A 2 -20.52 2.04 -7.60
C GLU A 2 -20.68 1.95 -6.10
N ASN A 3 -21.66 2.66 -5.52
CA ASN A 3 -22.03 2.55 -4.11
C ASN A 3 -23.14 1.52 -3.95
N ILE A 4 -22.88 0.46 -3.21
CA ILE A 4 -23.80 -0.63 -2.95
C ILE A 4 -24.36 -0.46 -1.52
N PRO A 5 -25.67 -0.32 -1.31
CA PRO A 5 -26.25 -0.14 0.02
C PRO A 5 -26.05 -1.39 0.91
N PRO A 6 -25.97 -1.24 2.25
CA PRO A 6 -25.93 -2.38 3.16
C PRO A 6 -27.24 -3.17 3.01
N GLN A 7 -27.15 -4.45 2.57
CA GLN A 7 -28.32 -5.12 2.05
C GLN A 7 -28.69 -6.41 2.73
N SER A 8 -30.02 -6.64 2.70
CA SER A 8 -30.65 -7.94 2.92
C SER A 8 -30.60 -8.89 1.71
N GLN A 9 -30.10 -8.44 0.56
CA GLN A 9 -29.97 -9.25 -0.68
C GLN A 9 -28.56 -9.20 -1.23
N PRO A 10 -28.06 -10.32 -1.77
CA PRO A 10 -26.74 -10.37 -2.43
C PRO A 10 -26.67 -9.40 -3.62
N VAL A 11 -25.52 -8.78 -3.80
CA VAL A 11 -25.22 -7.90 -4.94
C VAL A 11 -24.08 -8.49 -5.73
N MET A 12 -24.23 -8.54 -7.05
CA MET A 12 -23.19 -8.96 -7.98
C MET A 12 -22.64 -7.75 -8.72
N VAL A 13 -21.31 -7.64 -8.77
CA VAL A 13 -20.57 -6.66 -9.58
C VAL A 13 -19.77 -7.44 -10.61
N GLU A 14 -20.06 -7.19 -11.88
CA GLU A 14 -19.33 -7.79 -13.01
C GLU A 14 -18.24 -6.83 -13.48
N LEU A 15 -17.00 -7.31 -13.54
CA LEU A 15 -15.85 -6.56 -14.00
C LEU A 15 -15.26 -7.23 -15.24
N LYS A 16 -15.15 -6.45 -16.31
CA LYS A 16 -14.51 -6.91 -17.55
C LYS A 16 -13.34 -6.00 -17.88
N GLY A 17 -12.22 -6.56 -18.22
CA GLY A 17 -11.04 -5.78 -18.56
C GLY A 17 -9.86 -6.63 -18.99
N ASN A 18 -8.81 -5.94 -19.42
CA ASN A 18 -7.56 -6.58 -19.78
C ASN A 18 -6.77 -6.95 -18.51
N LEU A 19 -6.05 -8.07 -18.59
CA LEU A 19 -5.06 -8.39 -17.57
C LEU A 19 -3.93 -7.35 -17.56
N PRO A 20 -3.34 -7.08 -16.39
CA PRO A 20 -2.18 -6.21 -16.30
C PRO A 20 -1.01 -6.78 -17.07
N GLY A 21 -0.19 -5.89 -17.65
CA GLY A 21 1.08 -6.25 -18.26
C GLY A 21 2.13 -6.69 -17.24
N ASP A 22 3.30 -7.11 -17.74
CA ASP A 22 4.43 -7.43 -16.86
C ASP A 22 4.79 -6.24 -15.96
N GLY A 23 4.93 -6.50 -14.68
CA GLY A 23 5.23 -5.49 -13.68
C GLY A 23 4.03 -4.66 -13.19
N GLU A 24 2.82 -5.02 -13.59
CA GLU A 24 1.59 -4.38 -13.13
C GLU A 24 0.70 -5.36 -12.34
N LEU A 25 -0.14 -4.82 -11.49
CA LEU A 25 -1.16 -5.53 -10.73
C LEU A 25 -2.53 -4.97 -11.06
N LEU A 26 -3.52 -5.83 -11.27
CA LEU A 26 -4.93 -5.43 -11.25
C LEU A 26 -5.41 -5.48 -9.80
N CYS A 27 -5.76 -4.34 -9.23
CA CYS A 27 -6.22 -4.26 -7.84
C CYS A 27 -7.67 -3.80 -7.75
N ILE A 28 -8.43 -4.47 -6.89
CA ILE A 28 -9.82 -4.19 -6.55
C ILE A 28 -9.86 -3.81 -5.08
N ASP A 29 -10.32 -2.62 -4.76
CA ASP A 29 -10.57 -2.19 -3.40
C ASP A 29 -12.07 -2.27 -3.11
N LEU A 30 -12.45 -3.08 -2.13
CA LEU A 30 -13.79 -3.11 -1.54
C LEU A 30 -13.74 -2.29 -0.26
N TYR A 31 -14.45 -1.17 -0.20
CA TYR A 31 -14.39 -0.25 0.94
C TYR A 31 -15.79 0.15 1.41
N ASP A 32 -15.91 0.48 2.68
CA ASP A 32 -17.13 0.95 3.31
C ASP A 32 -17.15 2.47 3.51
N ALA A 33 -18.20 2.99 4.17
CA ALA A 33 -18.37 4.41 4.43
C ALA A 33 -17.25 5.00 5.31
N ASP A 34 -16.67 4.20 6.20
CA ASP A 34 -15.57 4.58 7.11
C ASP A 34 -14.18 4.33 6.48
N ARG A 35 -14.14 3.98 5.19
CA ARG A 35 -12.92 3.68 4.46
C ARG A 35 -12.15 2.46 4.94
N HIS A 36 -12.78 1.56 5.69
CA HIS A 36 -12.22 0.24 5.90
C HIS A 36 -12.18 -0.51 4.57
N THR A 37 -11.02 -1.04 4.23
CA THR A 37 -10.79 -1.53 2.86
C THR A 37 -10.22 -2.93 2.87
N VAL A 38 -10.79 -3.81 2.04
CA VAL A 38 -10.17 -5.06 1.60
C VAL A 38 -9.61 -4.83 0.20
N THR A 39 -8.31 -4.99 0.02
CA THR A 39 -7.65 -4.86 -1.29
C THR A 39 -7.34 -6.24 -1.84
N ILE A 40 -7.83 -6.52 -3.05
CA ILE A 40 -7.55 -7.75 -3.80
C ILE A 40 -6.68 -7.36 -4.99
N CYS A 41 -5.49 -7.95 -5.12
CA CYS A 41 -4.61 -7.69 -6.24
C CYS A 41 -4.27 -8.99 -6.97
N PHE A 42 -4.43 -8.98 -8.28
CA PHE A 42 -4.06 -10.07 -9.20
C PHE A 42 -2.72 -9.75 -9.85
N ASP A 43 -1.80 -10.68 -9.74
CA ASP A 43 -0.46 -10.65 -10.32
C ASP A 43 -0.35 -11.74 -11.38
N SER A 44 -0.56 -11.37 -12.65
CA SER A 44 -0.52 -12.32 -13.78
C SER A 44 0.89 -12.88 -13.99
N SER A 45 1.94 -12.10 -13.72
CA SER A 45 3.33 -12.52 -13.88
C SER A 45 3.72 -13.61 -12.89
N ASN A 46 3.26 -13.53 -11.65
CA ASN A 46 3.54 -14.52 -10.60
C ASN A 46 2.44 -15.58 -10.47
N LYS A 47 1.33 -15.45 -11.21
CA LYS A 47 0.15 -16.30 -11.09
C LYS A 47 -0.39 -16.39 -9.67
N GLU A 48 -0.51 -15.24 -9.04
CA GLU A 48 -0.96 -15.11 -7.66
C GLU A 48 -2.04 -14.04 -7.50
N MET A 49 -2.96 -14.28 -6.57
CA MET A 49 -3.89 -13.29 -6.08
C MET A 49 -3.59 -13.02 -4.60
N THR A 50 -3.45 -11.76 -4.24
CA THR A 50 -3.25 -11.33 -2.86
C THR A 50 -4.51 -10.63 -2.34
N VAL A 51 -5.00 -11.05 -1.18
CA VAL A 51 -6.10 -10.40 -0.47
C VAL A 51 -5.56 -9.78 0.81
N ASN A 52 -5.58 -8.45 0.87
CA ASN A 52 -5.04 -7.68 1.98
C ASN A 52 -6.19 -7.11 2.83
N TYR A 53 -6.27 -7.56 4.09
CA TYR A 53 -7.25 -7.17 5.08
C TYR A 53 -6.75 -6.12 6.08
N ASN A 54 -5.51 -5.65 5.99
CA ASN A 54 -4.90 -4.80 7.01
C ASN A 54 -5.66 -3.49 7.28
N ARG A 55 -6.46 -3.03 6.32
CA ARG A 55 -7.30 -1.83 6.44
C ARG A 55 -8.79 -2.14 6.61
N ALA A 56 -9.14 -3.37 6.92
CA ALA A 56 -10.51 -3.87 6.96
C ALA A 56 -10.99 -4.10 8.40
N ASP A 57 -11.13 -3.09 9.22
CA ASP A 57 -11.70 -3.14 10.59
C ASP A 57 -11.62 -4.56 11.23
N ARG A 58 -12.77 -5.19 11.51
CA ARG A 58 -12.83 -6.53 12.13
C ARG A 58 -12.17 -7.64 11.31
N ALA A 59 -12.09 -7.48 9.99
CA ALA A 59 -11.41 -8.43 9.12
C ALA A 59 -9.89 -8.25 9.11
N SER A 60 -9.33 -7.19 9.67
CA SER A 60 -7.88 -6.93 9.73
C SER A 60 -7.08 -8.08 10.37
N ARG A 61 -7.69 -8.82 11.30
CA ARG A 61 -7.11 -10.04 11.90
C ARG A 61 -6.73 -11.14 10.90
N TYR A 62 -7.26 -11.10 9.69
CA TYR A 62 -6.91 -12.08 8.64
C TYR A 62 -5.60 -11.72 7.92
N GLY A 63 -5.08 -10.48 8.11
CA GLY A 63 -3.82 -10.02 7.54
C GLY A 63 -3.80 -10.07 6.02
N ILE A 64 -2.71 -10.56 5.46
CA ILE A 64 -2.54 -10.74 4.02
C ILE A 64 -2.65 -12.23 3.70
N ARG A 65 -3.42 -12.57 2.65
CA ARG A 65 -3.57 -13.92 2.12
C ARG A 65 -3.11 -13.94 0.68
N THR A 66 -2.24 -14.88 0.34
CA THR A 66 -1.82 -15.13 -1.04
C THR A 66 -2.39 -16.46 -1.51
N VAL A 67 -2.98 -16.46 -2.68
CA VAL A 67 -3.65 -17.62 -3.27
C VAL A 67 -3.09 -17.80 -4.69
N PRO A 68 -2.70 -19.01 -5.09
CA PRO A 68 -2.39 -19.29 -6.49
C PRO A 68 -3.57 -18.91 -7.39
N CYS A 69 -3.30 -18.20 -8.47
CA CYS A 69 -4.32 -17.68 -9.36
C CYS A 69 -3.82 -17.74 -10.79
N GLU A 70 -4.28 -18.74 -11.54
CA GLU A 70 -4.02 -18.77 -12.97
C GLU A 70 -5.10 -17.97 -13.71
N MET A 71 -4.66 -17.01 -14.50
CA MET A 71 -5.48 -16.27 -15.44
C MET A 71 -5.00 -16.64 -16.83
N MET A 72 -5.87 -17.25 -17.64
CA MET A 72 -5.47 -17.88 -18.90
C MET A 72 -5.66 -16.96 -20.10
N GLU A 73 -6.56 -15.99 -20.01
CA GLU A 73 -6.95 -15.13 -21.13
C GLU A 73 -6.38 -13.70 -20.94
N LYS A 74 -6.19 -12.99 -22.05
CA LYS A 74 -5.75 -11.58 -22.01
C LYS A 74 -6.85 -10.64 -21.50
N GLU A 75 -8.09 -11.02 -21.71
CA GLU A 75 -9.26 -10.37 -21.15
C GLU A 75 -9.83 -11.28 -20.07
N THR A 76 -10.06 -10.75 -18.89
CA THR A 76 -10.69 -11.50 -17.80
C THR A 76 -12.01 -10.87 -17.41
N ASP A 77 -12.95 -11.72 -17.02
CA ASP A 77 -14.15 -11.35 -16.31
C ASP A 77 -14.01 -11.77 -14.84
N ILE A 78 -14.28 -10.85 -13.96
CA ILE A 78 -14.26 -11.06 -12.52
C ILE A 78 -15.63 -10.66 -11.99
N ASP A 79 -16.35 -11.62 -11.45
CA ASP A 79 -17.60 -11.37 -10.74
C ASP A 79 -17.34 -11.29 -9.26
N ILE A 80 -17.90 -10.27 -8.63
CA ILE A 80 -17.82 -10.06 -7.18
C ILE A 80 -19.22 -10.16 -6.62
N LEU A 81 -19.51 -11.25 -5.91
CA LEU A 81 -20.75 -11.42 -5.16
C LEU A 81 -20.52 -10.94 -3.72
N ILE A 82 -21.28 -9.94 -3.31
CA ILE A 82 -21.27 -9.42 -1.93
C ILE A 82 -22.56 -9.84 -1.25
N ASP A 83 -22.43 -10.59 -0.15
CA ASP A 83 -23.54 -11.10 0.63
C ASP A 83 -23.27 -10.90 2.13
N GLY A 84 -23.91 -9.91 2.71
CA GLY A 84 -23.76 -9.53 4.10
C GLY A 84 -22.30 -9.29 4.48
N ASN A 85 -21.75 -10.18 5.29
CA ASN A 85 -20.36 -10.08 5.80
C ASN A 85 -19.34 -10.88 4.99
N THR A 86 -19.67 -11.23 3.74
CA THR A 86 -18.79 -11.99 2.84
C THR A 86 -18.72 -11.38 1.47
N PHE A 87 -17.60 -11.58 0.79
CA PHE A 87 -17.50 -11.40 -0.64
C PHE A 87 -17.00 -12.68 -1.27
N THR A 88 -17.45 -12.96 -2.48
CA THR A 88 -16.99 -14.09 -3.29
C THR A 88 -16.53 -13.54 -4.64
N LEU A 89 -15.31 -13.84 -5.00
CA LEU A 89 -14.75 -13.57 -6.32
C LEU A 89 -14.89 -14.82 -7.17
N LEU A 90 -15.37 -14.64 -8.38
CA LEU A 90 -15.40 -15.66 -9.43
C LEU A 90 -14.64 -15.09 -10.63
N TRP A 91 -13.73 -15.85 -11.21
CA TRP A 91 -13.00 -15.42 -12.41
C TRP A 91 -12.81 -16.60 -13.38
N GLU A 92 -12.36 -16.31 -14.61
CA GLU A 92 -12.27 -17.26 -15.69
C GLU A 92 -13.62 -17.99 -15.91
N HIS A 93 -14.70 -17.23 -16.17
CA HIS A 93 -16.06 -17.74 -16.35
C HIS A 93 -16.56 -18.60 -15.18
N GLY A 94 -16.14 -18.26 -13.96
CA GLY A 94 -16.53 -18.98 -12.75
C GLY A 94 -15.74 -20.27 -12.48
N LEU A 95 -14.69 -20.55 -13.25
CA LEU A 95 -13.83 -21.72 -13.03
C LEU A 95 -13.09 -21.65 -11.69
N TYR A 96 -12.69 -20.45 -11.28
CA TYR A 96 -12.00 -20.21 -10.02
C TYR A 96 -12.88 -19.40 -9.06
N ARG A 97 -12.74 -19.67 -7.77
CA ARG A 97 -13.50 -19.00 -6.72
C ARG A 97 -12.67 -18.73 -5.49
N TYR A 98 -12.80 -17.53 -4.94
CA TYR A 98 -12.30 -17.17 -3.61
C TYR A 98 -13.42 -16.51 -2.80
N THR A 99 -13.60 -16.93 -1.54
CA THR A 99 -14.55 -16.30 -0.62
C THR A 99 -13.81 -15.72 0.58
N GLY A 100 -14.01 -14.45 0.83
CA GLY A 100 -13.42 -13.70 1.93
C GLY A 100 -14.45 -13.11 2.88
N LYS A 101 -13.98 -12.46 3.94
CA LYS A 101 -14.79 -11.77 4.93
C LYS A 101 -14.73 -10.27 4.72
N LEU A 102 -15.89 -9.64 4.86
CA LEU A 102 -16.05 -8.20 4.81
C LEU A 102 -17.06 -7.83 5.91
N TYR A 103 -16.76 -6.83 6.72
CA TYR A 103 -17.66 -6.36 7.79
C TYR A 103 -17.96 -4.88 7.55
N PRO A 104 -18.78 -4.55 6.55
CA PRO A 104 -18.96 -3.18 6.12
C PRO A 104 -19.76 -2.36 7.14
N GLN A 105 -19.37 -1.11 7.29
CA GLN A 105 -20.12 -0.06 7.98
C GLN A 105 -20.78 0.82 6.91
N GLY A 106 -22.07 0.62 6.69
CA GLY A 106 -22.82 1.34 5.65
C GLY A 106 -22.62 0.79 4.23
N ASN A 107 -22.64 1.66 3.25
CA ASN A 107 -22.54 1.30 1.83
C ASN A 107 -21.15 0.79 1.47
N ILE A 108 -21.10 -0.16 0.54
CA ILE A 108 -19.84 -0.68 -0.02
C ILE A 108 -19.57 0.02 -1.35
N GLY A 109 -18.33 0.50 -1.51
CA GLY A 109 -17.81 0.96 -2.78
C GLY A 109 -16.81 -0.04 -3.36
N VAL A 110 -16.71 -0.04 -4.68
CA VAL A 110 -15.75 -0.87 -5.43
C VAL A 110 -14.93 0.04 -6.33
N ASP A 111 -13.62 0.05 -6.13
CA ASP A 111 -12.67 0.74 -7.00
C ASP A 111 -11.74 -0.27 -7.65
N ILE A 112 -11.48 -0.06 -8.94
CA ILE A 112 -10.56 -0.89 -9.73
C ILE A 112 -9.42 -0.02 -10.21
N LYS A 113 -8.22 -0.50 -10.07
CA LYS A 113 -7.01 0.22 -10.51
C LYS A 113 -5.89 -0.72 -10.90
N TYR A 114 -5.08 -0.27 -11.85
CA TYR A 114 -3.78 -0.88 -12.11
C TYR A 114 -2.75 -0.24 -11.19
N ARG A 115 -1.88 -1.07 -10.61
CA ARG A 115 -0.74 -0.61 -9.81
C ARG A 115 0.53 -1.18 -10.40
N THR A 116 1.56 -0.37 -10.54
CA THR A 116 2.88 -0.85 -10.89
C THR A 116 3.45 -1.65 -9.74
N LYS A 117 3.95 -2.84 -10.04
CA LYS A 117 4.67 -3.67 -9.08
C LYS A 117 6.04 -3.02 -8.84
N ARG A 118 6.26 -2.54 -7.63
CA ARG A 118 7.54 -1.93 -7.29
C ARG A 118 8.45 -2.98 -6.68
N HIS A 119 9.62 -3.11 -7.24
CA HIS A 119 10.71 -3.90 -6.67
C HIS A 119 11.70 -2.95 -6.01
N TYR A 120 12.06 -3.25 -4.79
CA TYR A 120 13.14 -2.58 -4.10
C TYR A 120 14.27 -3.59 -3.87
N ASP A 121 15.49 -3.21 -4.23
CA ASP A 121 16.67 -4.03 -3.97
C ASP A 121 16.98 -4.09 -2.47
N ILE A 122 16.72 -2.96 -1.78
CA ILE A 122 16.91 -2.83 -0.34
C ILE A 122 15.74 -2.08 0.28
N THR A 123 15.15 -2.67 1.30
CA THR A 123 14.19 -2.00 2.18
C THR A 123 14.74 -1.98 3.59
N SER A 124 14.84 -0.80 4.20
CA SER A 124 15.28 -0.65 5.58
C SER A 124 14.12 -0.28 6.48
N LEU A 125 14.08 -0.89 7.67
CA LEU A 125 13.11 -0.60 8.71
C LEU A 125 13.83 -0.04 9.94
N GLY A 126 13.38 1.10 10.45
CA GLY A 126 13.92 1.63 11.70
C GLY A 126 13.75 3.14 11.86
N GLU A 127 14.68 3.74 12.60
CA GLU A 127 14.66 5.16 12.90
C GLU A 127 15.25 6.01 11.77
N ILE A 128 14.65 7.19 11.62
CA ILE A 128 15.24 8.35 10.97
C ILE A 128 15.16 9.52 11.97
N LEU A 129 16.22 10.27 12.11
CA LEU A 129 16.33 11.31 13.14
C LEU A 129 17.06 12.55 12.63
N ILE A 130 17.08 13.61 13.43
CA ILE A 130 17.79 14.84 13.13
C ILE A 130 18.87 15.06 14.19
N ASP A 131 20.11 15.16 13.72
CA ASP A 131 21.24 15.59 14.54
C ASP A 131 21.38 17.11 14.46
N PHE A 132 21.22 17.79 15.61
CA PHE A 132 21.46 19.22 15.72
C PHE A 132 22.93 19.48 16.05
N THR A 133 23.67 20.00 15.09
CA THR A 133 25.06 20.39 15.31
C THR A 133 25.14 21.87 15.69
N GLY A 134 25.59 22.14 16.89
CA GLY A 134 25.77 23.50 17.40
C GLY A 134 27.03 24.15 16.84
N LYS A 135 26.91 25.40 16.33
CA LYS A 135 28.00 26.24 15.92
C LYS A 135 28.01 27.51 16.77
N LYS A 136 29.12 27.78 17.46
CA LYS A 136 29.30 28.99 18.24
C LYS A 136 29.85 30.09 17.34
N GLU A 137 29.09 31.18 17.19
CA GLU A 137 29.58 32.37 16.49
C GLU A 137 30.37 33.25 17.46
N SER A 138 31.61 33.55 17.07
CA SER A 138 32.67 34.02 17.97
C SER A 138 32.50 35.41 18.58
N GLU A 139 31.58 36.25 18.11
CA GLU A 139 31.49 37.65 18.61
C GLU A 139 30.24 37.98 19.43
N ARG A 140 29.20 37.15 19.41
CA ARG A 140 27.91 37.48 20.05
C ARG A 140 27.36 36.44 21.04
N GLN A 141 28.11 35.40 21.37
CA GLN A 141 27.62 34.25 22.18
C GLN A 141 26.32 33.60 21.64
N THR A 142 25.99 33.88 20.38
CA THR A 142 24.81 33.27 19.73
C THR A 142 25.17 31.84 19.35
N LEU A 143 24.32 30.89 19.77
CA LEU A 143 24.42 29.48 19.38
C LEU A 143 23.47 29.24 18.20
N SER A 144 24.00 28.89 17.03
CA SER A 144 23.22 28.45 15.90
C SER A 144 23.29 26.93 15.80
N TYR A 145 22.22 26.29 15.29
CA TYR A 145 22.16 24.87 15.10
C TYR A 145 21.90 24.54 13.62
N THR A 146 22.64 23.60 13.11
CA THR A 146 22.38 23.04 11.80
C THR A 146 21.68 21.70 11.95
N GLN A 147 20.61 21.52 11.21
CA GLN A 147 19.87 20.25 11.13
C GLN A 147 20.58 19.32 10.15
N ASN A 148 20.91 18.12 10.60
CA ASN A 148 21.47 17.09 9.75
C ASN A 148 20.61 15.84 9.86
N PRO A 149 20.10 15.28 8.74
CA PRO A 149 19.34 14.04 8.78
C PRO A 149 20.30 12.88 9.12
N GLY A 150 19.84 11.98 9.99
CA GLY A 150 20.60 10.84 10.48
C GLY A 150 19.70 9.61 10.69
N GLY A 151 20.26 8.64 11.39
CA GLY A 151 19.64 7.32 11.61
C GLY A 151 20.33 6.25 10.78
N ALA A 152 20.85 5.21 11.43
CA ALA A 152 21.61 4.16 10.75
C ALA A 152 20.79 3.47 9.64
N PRO A 153 19.52 3.07 9.86
CA PRO A 153 18.70 2.45 8.80
C PRO A 153 18.45 3.39 7.61
N ALA A 154 18.19 4.67 7.86
CA ALA A 154 17.98 5.67 6.81
C ALA A 154 19.26 5.90 5.99
N ASN A 155 20.43 5.98 6.66
CA ASN A 155 21.71 6.13 5.98
C ASN A 155 22.04 4.96 5.05
N VAL A 156 21.65 3.73 5.41
CA VAL A 156 21.86 2.53 4.56
C VAL A 156 21.11 2.67 3.24
N VAL A 157 19.80 3.00 3.28
CA VAL A 157 19.01 3.10 2.04
C VAL A 157 19.43 4.30 1.19
N VAL A 158 19.81 5.41 1.80
CA VAL A 158 20.33 6.58 1.07
C VAL A 158 21.67 6.25 0.39
N ALA A 159 22.57 5.54 1.08
CA ALA A 159 23.84 5.12 0.49
C ALA A 159 23.64 4.15 -0.66
N ALA A 160 22.78 3.14 -0.48
CA ALA A 160 22.45 2.18 -1.53
C ALA A 160 21.78 2.84 -2.74
N GLN A 161 20.87 3.79 -2.53
CA GLN A 161 20.23 4.55 -3.60
C GLN A 161 21.25 5.33 -4.43
N ARG A 162 22.23 5.97 -3.78
CA ARG A 162 23.33 6.68 -4.47
C ARG A 162 24.24 5.76 -5.28
N LEU A 163 24.27 4.48 -4.93
CA LEU A 163 25.00 3.45 -5.68
C LEU A 163 24.17 2.82 -6.80
N GLY A 164 22.94 3.28 -7.01
CA GLY A 164 22.08 2.86 -8.11
C GLY A 164 21.04 1.79 -7.76
N ALA A 165 20.93 1.38 -6.49
CA ALA A 165 19.90 0.47 -6.03
C ALA A 165 18.54 1.16 -5.94
N GLN A 166 17.45 0.44 -6.17
CA GLN A 166 16.10 0.90 -5.86
C GLN A 166 15.82 0.66 -4.37
N THR A 167 15.55 1.71 -3.61
CA THR A 167 15.44 1.58 -2.16
C THR A 167 14.14 2.11 -1.58
N ALA A 168 13.71 1.53 -0.46
CA ALA A 168 12.56 1.96 0.32
C ALA A 168 12.91 2.08 1.81
N PHE A 169 12.24 3.00 2.50
CA PHE A 169 12.38 3.17 3.93
C PHE A 169 11.02 2.98 4.62
N ILE A 170 11.01 2.17 5.68
CA ILE A 170 9.87 1.96 6.56
C ILE A 170 10.21 2.54 7.93
N GLY A 171 9.40 3.46 8.41
CA GLY A 171 9.63 4.11 9.68
C GLY A 171 8.48 5.01 10.09
N LYS A 172 8.70 5.80 11.14
CA LYS A 172 7.71 6.74 11.66
C LYS A 172 8.36 8.10 11.90
N ILE A 173 7.63 9.17 11.55
CA ILE A 173 8.02 10.57 11.75
C ILE A 173 6.87 11.32 12.42
N GLY A 174 7.16 12.49 13.02
CA GLY A 174 6.13 13.38 13.56
C GLY A 174 5.33 14.09 12.46
N GLU A 175 4.08 14.47 12.76
CA GLU A 175 3.29 15.41 11.95
C GLU A 175 3.70 16.86 12.24
N ASP A 176 4.97 17.19 11.97
CA ASP A 176 5.53 18.51 12.21
C ASP A 176 6.59 18.88 11.14
N PHE A 177 7.11 20.11 11.22
CA PHE A 177 8.12 20.59 10.27
C PHE A 177 9.43 19.78 10.29
N LEU A 178 9.74 19.08 11.39
CA LEU A 178 10.90 18.20 11.48
C LEU A 178 10.65 16.88 10.74
N GLY A 179 9.44 16.33 10.85
CA GLY A 179 9.02 15.17 10.09
C GLY A 179 8.97 15.46 8.59
N ASP A 180 8.44 16.62 8.20
CA ASP A 180 8.44 17.08 6.80
C ASP A 180 9.86 17.18 6.24
N PHE A 181 10.79 17.75 7.00
CA PHE A 181 12.20 17.86 6.63
C PHE A 181 12.83 16.46 6.39
N LEU A 182 12.55 15.49 7.26
CA LEU A 182 13.07 14.13 7.12
C LEU A 182 12.50 13.42 5.88
N LYS A 183 11.19 13.54 5.67
CA LYS A 183 10.52 12.97 4.50
C LYS A 183 11.05 13.56 3.20
N GLU A 184 11.11 14.90 3.11
CA GLU A 184 11.69 15.58 1.93
C GLU A 184 13.13 15.18 1.66
N THR A 185 13.90 14.93 2.71
CA THR A 185 15.30 14.50 2.58
C THR A 185 15.40 13.13 1.91
N LEU A 186 14.57 12.16 2.33
CA LEU A 186 14.51 10.84 1.69
C LEU A 186 14.01 10.93 0.26
N ASP A 187 12.94 11.70 0.01
CA ASP A 187 12.36 11.89 -1.33
C ASP A 187 13.38 12.53 -2.29
N LYS A 188 14.12 13.55 -1.84
CA LYS A 188 15.21 14.18 -2.63
C LYS A 188 16.37 13.24 -2.93
N CYS A 189 16.60 12.25 -2.06
CA CYS A 189 17.58 11.20 -2.30
C CYS A 189 17.06 10.07 -3.21
N GLY A 190 15.78 10.09 -3.60
CA GLY A 190 15.16 9.07 -4.45
C GLY A 190 14.75 7.80 -3.70
N VAL A 191 14.80 7.79 -2.37
CA VAL A 191 14.33 6.67 -1.54
C VAL A 191 12.80 6.68 -1.48
N SER A 192 12.15 5.54 -1.71
CA SER A 192 10.69 5.43 -1.56
C SER A 192 10.30 5.58 -0.09
N THR A 193 9.36 6.50 0.15
CA THR A 193 8.78 6.82 1.48
C THR A 193 7.36 6.28 1.67
N GLU A 194 6.93 5.32 0.83
CA GLU A 194 5.57 4.72 0.94
C GLU A 194 5.33 4.00 2.26
N GLY A 195 6.39 3.50 2.90
CA GLY A 195 6.35 2.87 4.23
C GLY A 195 6.59 3.84 5.39
N LEU A 196 6.70 5.15 5.12
CA LEU A 196 6.92 6.16 6.15
C LEU A 196 5.57 6.63 6.70
N ILE A 197 5.35 6.41 7.99
CA ILE A 197 4.10 6.76 8.69
C ILE A 197 4.32 8.10 9.38
N SER A 198 3.38 9.03 9.20
CA SER A 198 3.31 10.29 9.94
C SER A 198 2.29 10.16 11.09
N ASP A 199 2.63 10.62 12.32
CA ASP A 199 1.78 10.48 13.53
C ASP A 199 2.14 11.52 14.61
#